data_61f669f778a5bea3e8898da1db8aba1d
#
_entry.id   61f669f778a5bea3e8898da1db8aba1d
#
_cell.length_a   1.000
_cell.length_b   1.000
_cell.length_c   1.000
_cell.angle_alpha   90.00
_cell.angle_beta   90.00
_cell.angle_gamma   90.00
#
_symmetry.space_group_name_H-M   'P 1'
#
loop_
_entity.id
_entity.type
_entity.pdbx_description
1 polymer ?
#
loop_
_entity_poly.entity_id
_entity_poly.type
_entity_poly.pdbx_seq_one_letter_code
_entity_poly.pdbx_strand_id
1 'polypeptide(L)'
;MTVLSKSSAAVVTATLPAVQAHGEAITSRFYQRMFAAHPELLDLFNRGNQATGRQQAALAAAVVAYAEHLTGRSTLPWAPILDRIAHKHASLGITATQYPIVKRHLLAAVGEVLGDAVTSEVAAAWDEVYWLLACELIAREARLYTVAGLPLQADAGWRPWRVVEKIPETADVVSLILAPADGDPAPSFTPGQYVSVAVDLAGGQGRQLRQYSLSGRPGAATWRITVKRLRGGPGLAGGSVAGPAAESPVPDGAVSGQLHDRTAVNDVLRLSPAFGEVSSVGDTGGAGSTGVPLLLVSAGIGVTPAMAALAQLAMVAPAREVVLVHADRSAAAHPLRHELPDLQQRLPNLSVHLWYEDATDGESAGLKATIHSGRVDPALIPLKPGTWAHLCGPVPFMAQVRSGLRHRGLPVDRIAYEVFGPGMLSG
;
A
#
# COMPACT_ATOMS: atom_id res chain seq x y z
N MET A 1 -30.45 -0.46 5.36
CA MET A 1 -30.98 -1.85 5.25
C MET A 1 -29.79 -2.77 5.44
N THR A 2 -29.83 -3.65 6.45
CA THR A 2 -28.80 -4.68 6.64
C THR A 2 -28.89 -5.68 5.51
N VAL A 3 -27.81 -5.83 4.75
CA VAL A 3 -27.72 -6.77 3.61
C VAL A 3 -27.68 -8.23 4.12
N LEU A 4 -27.16 -8.43 5.35
CA LEU A 4 -27.10 -9.75 6.00
C LEU A 4 -28.50 -10.15 6.50
N SER A 5 -28.90 -11.41 6.28
CA SER A 5 -30.18 -11.94 6.76
C SER A 5 -30.28 -11.84 8.29
N LYS A 6 -31.49 -11.64 8.81
CA LYS A 6 -31.72 -11.51 10.27
C LYS A 6 -31.24 -12.73 11.07
N SER A 7 -31.44 -13.91 10.52
CA SER A 7 -30.97 -15.17 11.13
C SER A 7 -29.46 -15.21 11.20
N SER A 8 -28.78 -14.95 10.08
CA SER A 8 -27.32 -14.94 10.03
C SER A 8 -26.72 -13.82 10.89
N ALA A 9 -27.35 -12.64 10.97
CA ALA A 9 -26.88 -11.55 11.81
C ALA A 9 -26.83 -11.92 13.30
N ALA A 10 -27.85 -12.66 13.80
CA ALA A 10 -27.86 -13.16 15.17
C ALA A 10 -26.74 -14.18 15.44
N VAL A 11 -26.55 -15.13 14.52
CA VAL A 11 -25.49 -16.15 14.62
C VAL A 11 -24.10 -15.53 14.53
N VAL A 12 -23.87 -14.66 13.55
CA VAL A 12 -22.59 -13.96 13.39
C VAL A 12 -22.27 -13.14 14.63
N THR A 13 -23.25 -12.40 15.19
CA THR A 13 -23.07 -11.63 16.42
C THR A 13 -22.65 -12.49 17.60
N ALA A 14 -23.25 -13.67 17.75
CA ALA A 14 -22.94 -14.60 18.83
C ALA A 14 -21.57 -15.28 18.68
N THR A 15 -21.16 -15.57 17.44
CA THR A 15 -19.92 -16.32 17.14
C THR A 15 -18.71 -15.44 16.83
N LEU A 16 -18.91 -14.13 16.57
CA LEU A 16 -17.84 -13.18 16.25
C LEU A 16 -16.70 -13.17 17.28
N PRO A 17 -16.95 -13.19 18.62
CA PRO A 17 -15.87 -13.22 19.60
C PRO A 17 -14.97 -14.47 19.47
N ALA A 18 -15.54 -15.61 19.14
CA ALA A 18 -14.78 -16.85 18.94
C ALA A 18 -13.92 -16.77 17.67
N VAL A 19 -14.48 -16.28 16.56
CA VAL A 19 -13.73 -16.07 15.31
C VAL A 19 -12.62 -15.04 15.51
N GLN A 20 -12.86 -13.99 16.28
CA GLN A 20 -11.87 -12.97 16.61
C GLN A 20 -10.72 -13.54 17.45
N ALA A 21 -11.03 -14.32 18.47
CA ALA A 21 -10.03 -14.95 19.34
C ALA A 21 -9.15 -15.98 18.61
N HIS A 22 -9.69 -16.65 17.58
CA HIS A 22 -8.99 -17.68 16.82
C HIS A 22 -8.59 -17.24 15.40
N GLY A 23 -8.74 -15.97 15.06
CA GLY A 23 -8.57 -15.45 13.70
C GLY A 23 -7.21 -15.77 13.08
N GLU A 24 -6.13 -15.68 13.85
CA GLU A 24 -4.76 -15.97 13.38
C GLU A 24 -4.59 -17.47 13.12
N ALA A 25 -5.10 -18.34 13.98
CA ALA A 25 -5.05 -19.79 13.79
C ALA A 25 -5.86 -20.22 12.56
N ILE A 26 -7.05 -19.66 12.38
CA ILE A 26 -7.91 -19.90 11.22
C ILE A 26 -7.22 -19.49 9.93
N THR A 27 -6.65 -18.28 9.88
CA THR A 27 -6.02 -17.78 8.66
C THR A 27 -4.69 -18.48 8.36
N SER A 28 -3.91 -18.85 9.35
CA SER A 28 -2.73 -19.70 9.18
C SER A 28 -3.10 -21.07 8.57
N ARG A 29 -4.13 -21.71 9.11
CA ARG A 29 -4.62 -22.99 8.59
C ARG A 29 -5.19 -22.87 7.19
N PHE A 30 -5.93 -21.80 6.91
CA PHE A 30 -6.44 -21.47 5.58
C PHE A 30 -5.33 -21.42 4.54
N TYR A 31 -4.26 -20.62 4.77
CA TYR A 31 -3.16 -20.50 3.81
C TYR A 31 -2.41 -21.81 3.61
N GLN A 32 -2.15 -22.57 4.67
CA GLN A 32 -1.55 -23.91 4.56
C GLN A 32 -2.35 -24.81 3.64
N ARG A 33 -3.67 -24.89 3.83
CA ARG A 33 -4.56 -25.72 3.01
C ARG A 33 -4.61 -25.25 1.57
N MET A 34 -4.77 -23.94 1.37
CA MET A 34 -4.89 -23.35 0.05
C MET A 34 -3.64 -23.58 -0.78
N PHE A 35 -2.45 -23.31 -0.24
CA PHE A 35 -1.20 -23.50 -0.97
C PHE A 35 -0.80 -24.97 -1.16
N ALA A 36 -1.24 -25.86 -0.29
CA ALA A 36 -1.07 -27.29 -0.50
C ALA A 36 -1.91 -27.81 -1.67
N ALA A 37 -3.13 -27.27 -1.84
CA ALA A 37 -4.03 -27.66 -2.92
C ALA A 37 -3.80 -26.88 -4.23
N HIS A 38 -3.28 -25.65 -4.13
CA HIS A 38 -3.12 -24.69 -5.22
C HIS A 38 -1.74 -24.02 -5.12
N PRO A 39 -0.63 -24.75 -5.39
CA PRO A 39 0.73 -24.21 -5.28
C PRO A 39 1.00 -23.05 -6.26
N GLU A 40 0.29 -22.99 -7.40
CA GLU A 40 0.36 -21.90 -8.36
C GLU A 40 -0.03 -20.54 -7.78
N LEU A 41 -0.88 -20.52 -6.78
CA LEU A 41 -1.27 -19.27 -6.08
C LEU A 41 -0.12 -18.65 -5.28
N LEU A 42 0.93 -19.42 -4.94
CA LEU A 42 2.10 -18.87 -4.24
C LEU A 42 2.77 -17.72 -5.01
N ASP A 43 2.65 -17.70 -6.31
CA ASP A 43 3.23 -16.64 -7.15
C ASP A 43 2.51 -15.30 -7.02
N LEU A 44 1.24 -15.31 -6.60
CA LEU A 44 0.44 -14.10 -6.34
C LEU A 44 0.70 -13.51 -4.96
N PHE A 45 1.23 -14.31 -4.02
CA PHE A 45 1.38 -13.90 -2.62
C PHE A 45 2.83 -13.51 -2.28
N ASN A 46 2.95 -12.52 -1.41
CA ASN A 46 4.25 -12.12 -0.87
C ASN A 46 4.74 -13.13 0.17
N ARG A 47 5.72 -13.96 -0.21
CA ARG A 47 6.30 -15.00 0.66
C ARG A 47 6.86 -14.44 1.97
N GLY A 48 7.43 -13.22 1.96
CA GLY A 48 7.90 -12.56 3.17
C GLY A 48 6.77 -12.20 4.14
N ASN A 49 5.64 -11.71 3.63
CA ASN A 49 4.45 -11.43 4.44
C ASN A 49 3.79 -12.71 4.95
N GLN A 50 3.89 -13.81 4.20
CA GLN A 50 3.45 -15.12 4.64
C GLN A 50 4.33 -15.65 5.78
N ALA A 51 5.66 -15.60 5.62
CA ALA A 51 6.60 -16.05 6.63
C ALA A 51 6.51 -15.28 7.96
N THR A 52 6.12 -14.00 7.91
CA THR A 52 6.00 -13.14 9.12
C THR A 52 4.59 -13.11 9.72
N GLY A 53 3.63 -13.88 9.22
CA GLY A 53 2.25 -13.87 9.72
C GLY A 53 1.44 -12.59 9.40
N ARG A 54 2.05 -11.58 8.80
CA ARG A 54 1.38 -10.29 8.54
C ARG A 54 0.16 -10.39 7.61
N GLN A 55 0.22 -11.29 6.65
CA GLN A 55 -0.90 -11.48 5.72
C GLN A 55 -2.04 -12.23 6.38
N GLN A 56 -1.74 -13.20 7.24
CA GLN A 56 -2.70 -13.93 8.05
C GLN A 56 -3.45 -12.97 8.97
N ALA A 57 -2.74 -12.14 9.71
CA ALA A 57 -3.32 -11.15 10.61
C ALA A 57 -4.20 -10.13 9.85
N ALA A 58 -3.77 -9.67 8.66
CA ALA A 58 -4.54 -8.73 7.85
C ALA A 58 -5.85 -9.32 7.33
N LEU A 59 -5.84 -10.57 6.88
CA LEU A 59 -7.05 -11.26 6.44
C LEU A 59 -8.03 -11.48 7.60
N ALA A 60 -7.53 -11.95 8.74
CA ALA A 60 -8.36 -12.14 9.93
C ALA A 60 -9.02 -10.82 10.37
N ALA A 61 -8.24 -9.74 10.45
CA ALA A 61 -8.75 -8.42 10.80
C ALA A 61 -9.80 -7.91 9.80
N ALA A 62 -9.60 -8.12 8.50
CA ALA A 62 -10.55 -7.69 7.47
C ALA A 62 -11.88 -8.43 7.56
N VAL A 63 -11.86 -9.76 7.74
CA VAL A 63 -13.09 -10.58 7.88
C VAL A 63 -13.86 -10.21 9.14
N VAL A 64 -13.18 -10.09 10.29
CA VAL A 64 -13.78 -9.69 11.57
C VAL A 64 -14.41 -8.32 11.45
N ALA A 65 -13.66 -7.33 10.97
CA ALA A 65 -14.13 -5.97 10.86
C ALA A 65 -15.31 -5.83 9.86
N TYR A 66 -15.33 -6.63 8.78
CA TYR A 66 -16.47 -6.67 7.87
C TYR A 66 -17.73 -7.28 8.52
N ALA A 67 -17.56 -8.34 9.31
CA ALA A 67 -18.66 -8.93 10.08
C ALA A 67 -19.22 -7.94 11.14
N GLU A 68 -18.36 -7.16 11.79
CA GLU A 68 -18.78 -6.06 12.68
C GLU A 68 -19.59 -5.00 11.93
N HIS A 69 -19.15 -4.63 10.72
CA HIS A 69 -19.90 -3.70 9.87
C HIS A 69 -21.29 -4.23 9.51
N LEU A 70 -21.39 -5.47 9.04
CA LEU A 70 -22.66 -6.10 8.66
C LEU A 70 -23.63 -6.23 9.85
N THR A 71 -23.11 -6.38 11.06
CA THR A 71 -23.91 -6.48 12.31
C THR A 71 -24.15 -5.12 12.98
N GLY A 72 -23.74 -4.00 12.35
CA GLY A 72 -23.92 -2.64 12.87
C GLY A 72 -23.05 -2.30 14.08
N ARG A 73 -21.99 -3.07 14.35
CA ARG A 73 -21.04 -2.86 15.46
C ARG A 73 -19.88 -1.96 15.12
N SER A 74 -19.65 -1.70 13.85
CA SER A 74 -18.58 -0.82 13.36
C SER A 74 -19.14 0.45 12.75
N THR A 75 -18.52 1.59 13.07
CA THR A 75 -18.80 2.89 12.45
C THR A 75 -17.77 3.26 11.38
N LEU A 76 -16.84 2.34 11.06
CA LEU A 76 -15.81 2.58 10.05
C LEU A 76 -16.44 2.75 8.66
N PRO A 77 -15.94 3.70 7.86
CA PRO A 77 -16.37 3.84 6.46
C PRO A 77 -15.80 2.68 5.65
N TRP A 78 -16.67 1.76 5.23
CA TRP A 78 -16.26 0.52 4.54
C TRP A 78 -15.92 0.71 3.08
N ALA A 79 -16.56 1.65 2.39
CA ALA A 79 -16.30 1.86 0.98
C ALA A 79 -14.81 2.12 0.67
N PRO A 80 -14.11 3.03 1.36
CA PRO A 80 -12.66 3.22 1.14
C PRO A 80 -11.81 1.99 1.47
N ILE A 81 -12.20 1.20 2.48
CA ILE A 81 -11.47 -0.03 2.83
C ILE A 81 -11.58 -1.06 1.70
N LEU A 82 -12.80 -1.28 1.20
CA LEU A 82 -13.05 -2.21 0.10
C LEU A 82 -12.40 -1.74 -1.21
N ASP A 83 -12.42 -0.45 -1.49
CA ASP A 83 -11.78 0.11 -2.68
C ASP A 83 -10.26 -0.11 -2.63
N ARG A 84 -9.62 0.10 -1.48
CA ARG A 84 -8.19 -0.20 -1.29
C ARG A 84 -7.86 -1.68 -1.50
N ILE A 85 -8.69 -2.59 -0.95
CA ILE A 85 -8.53 -4.03 -1.15
C ILE A 85 -8.68 -4.38 -2.64
N ALA A 86 -9.72 -3.86 -3.30
CA ALA A 86 -9.98 -4.11 -4.71
C ALA A 86 -8.86 -3.61 -5.62
N HIS A 87 -8.31 -2.41 -5.39
CA HIS A 87 -7.15 -1.92 -6.12
C HIS A 87 -5.93 -2.84 -5.96
N LYS A 88 -5.72 -3.33 -4.73
CA LYS A 88 -4.61 -4.25 -4.45
C LYS A 88 -4.80 -5.60 -5.15
N HIS A 89 -5.99 -6.15 -5.11
CA HIS A 89 -6.33 -7.37 -5.82
C HIS A 89 -6.19 -7.20 -7.34
N ALA A 90 -6.73 -6.11 -7.89
CA ALA A 90 -6.62 -5.81 -9.32
C ALA A 90 -5.15 -5.69 -9.76
N SER A 91 -4.29 -5.06 -8.96
CA SER A 91 -2.87 -4.94 -9.28
C SER A 91 -2.11 -6.28 -9.29
N LEU A 92 -2.65 -7.29 -8.62
CA LEU A 92 -2.11 -8.66 -8.58
C LEU A 92 -2.74 -9.58 -9.64
N GLY A 93 -3.76 -9.10 -10.37
CA GLY A 93 -4.50 -9.89 -11.35
C GLY A 93 -5.49 -10.87 -10.72
N ILE A 94 -5.99 -10.59 -9.51
CA ILE A 94 -7.04 -11.40 -8.87
C ILE A 94 -8.34 -11.28 -9.66
N THR A 95 -8.98 -12.41 -9.91
CA THR A 95 -10.24 -12.49 -10.67
C THR A 95 -11.32 -13.20 -9.86
N ALA A 96 -12.56 -13.11 -10.32
CA ALA A 96 -13.71 -13.71 -9.67
C ALA A 96 -13.56 -15.25 -9.47
N THR A 97 -12.78 -15.93 -10.32
CA THR A 97 -12.58 -17.39 -10.26
C THR A 97 -11.80 -17.87 -9.03
N GLN A 98 -11.01 -17.01 -8.41
CA GLN A 98 -10.25 -17.36 -7.20
C GLN A 98 -11.08 -17.30 -5.92
N TYR A 99 -12.16 -16.53 -5.90
CA TYR A 99 -13.01 -16.41 -4.70
C TYR A 99 -13.64 -17.73 -4.22
N PRO A 100 -14.17 -18.62 -5.09
CA PRO A 100 -14.62 -19.94 -4.66
C PRO A 100 -13.50 -20.82 -4.06
N ILE A 101 -12.25 -20.68 -4.55
CA ILE A 101 -11.11 -21.40 -4.00
C ILE A 101 -10.83 -20.91 -2.58
N VAL A 102 -10.72 -19.59 -2.40
CA VAL A 102 -10.50 -18.96 -1.08
C VAL A 102 -11.60 -19.37 -0.10
N LYS A 103 -12.89 -19.29 -0.50
CA LYS A 103 -14.02 -19.70 0.31
C LYS A 103 -13.86 -21.13 0.84
N ARG A 104 -13.65 -22.08 -0.07
CA ARG A 104 -13.54 -23.49 0.25
C ARG A 104 -12.52 -23.75 1.35
N HIS A 105 -11.34 -23.17 1.21
CA HIS A 105 -10.25 -23.40 2.15
C HIS A 105 -10.40 -22.60 3.45
N LEU A 106 -11.00 -21.40 3.39
CA LEU A 106 -11.25 -20.57 4.58
C LEU A 106 -12.31 -21.21 5.48
N LEU A 107 -13.46 -21.59 4.94
CA LEU A 107 -14.52 -22.22 5.74
C LEU A 107 -14.09 -23.59 6.28
N ALA A 108 -13.32 -24.35 5.52
CA ALA A 108 -12.75 -25.60 6.02
C ALA A 108 -11.77 -25.35 7.19
N ALA A 109 -10.94 -24.29 7.12
CA ALA A 109 -10.05 -23.93 8.22
C ALA A 109 -10.83 -23.48 9.47
N VAL A 110 -11.94 -22.76 9.31
CA VAL A 110 -12.85 -22.39 10.41
C VAL A 110 -13.37 -23.67 11.11
N GLY A 111 -13.85 -24.65 10.33
CA GLY A 111 -14.32 -25.92 10.88
C GLY A 111 -13.24 -26.71 11.61
N GLU A 112 -12.02 -26.75 11.06
CA GLU A 112 -10.90 -27.47 11.71
C GLU A 112 -10.42 -26.80 13.00
N VAL A 113 -10.45 -25.46 13.09
CA VAL A 113 -9.95 -24.73 14.27
C VAL A 113 -11.00 -24.64 15.37
N LEU A 114 -12.29 -24.45 15.02
CA LEU A 114 -13.35 -24.27 15.99
C LEU A 114 -14.14 -25.57 16.30
N GLY A 115 -13.90 -26.63 15.52
CA GLY A 115 -14.48 -27.96 15.77
C GLY A 115 -16.00 -27.95 15.86
N ASP A 116 -16.53 -28.61 16.88
CA ASP A 116 -17.99 -28.83 17.09
C ASP A 116 -18.78 -27.52 17.31
N ALA A 117 -18.10 -26.40 17.56
CA ALA A 117 -18.74 -25.10 17.64
C ALA A 117 -19.26 -24.60 16.27
N VAL A 118 -18.79 -25.19 15.16
CA VAL A 118 -19.24 -24.87 13.81
C VAL A 118 -20.40 -25.76 13.41
N THR A 119 -21.56 -25.44 13.92
CA THR A 119 -22.81 -26.09 13.49
C THR A 119 -23.14 -25.74 12.04
N SER A 120 -24.09 -26.46 11.43
CA SER A 120 -24.57 -26.15 10.07
C SER A 120 -25.13 -24.73 9.95
N GLU A 121 -25.74 -24.23 11.00
CA GLU A 121 -26.27 -22.86 11.08
C GLU A 121 -25.13 -21.81 11.13
N VAL A 122 -24.12 -22.07 11.94
CA VAL A 122 -22.90 -21.20 11.99
C VAL A 122 -22.20 -21.20 10.65
N ALA A 123 -21.98 -22.36 10.04
CA ALA A 123 -21.36 -22.47 8.73
C ALA A 123 -22.13 -21.68 7.65
N ALA A 124 -23.45 -21.78 7.62
CA ALA A 124 -24.31 -21.07 6.68
C ALA A 124 -24.26 -19.55 6.90
N ALA A 125 -24.25 -19.08 8.15
CA ALA A 125 -24.18 -17.66 8.45
C ALA A 125 -22.83 -17.02 8.02
N TRP A 126 -21.71 -17.70 8.25
CA TRP A 126 -20.38 -17.23 7.81
C TRP A 126 -20.17 -17.41 6.31
N ASP A 127 -20.85 -18.36 5.68
CA ASP A 127 -20.90 -18.46 4.21
C ASP A 127 -21.57 -17.23 3.60
N GLU A 128 -22.66 -16.75 4.18
CA GLU A 128 -23.34 -15.52 3.75
C GLU A 128 -22.42 -14.30 3.91
N VAL A 129 -21.75 -14.14 5.06
CA VAL A 129 -20.76 -13.05 5.28
C VAL A 129 -19.66 -13.09 4.21
N TYR A 130 -19.11 -14.27 3.92
CA TYR A 130 -18.08 -14.42 2.92
C TYR A 130 -18.53 -13.95 1.53
N TRP A 131 -19.72 -14.41 1.08
CA TRP A 131 -20.21 -14.05 -0.25
C TRP A 131 -20.59 -12.58 -0.37
N LEU A 132 -21.09 -11.96 0.69
CA LEU A 132 -21.33 -10.52 0.69
C LEU A 132 -20.03 -9.73 0.46
N LEU A 133 -18.96 -10.09 1.19
CA LEU A 133 -17.64 -9.48 0.98
C LEU A 133 -17.10 -9.75 -0.42
N ALA A 134 -17.13 -11.01 -0.86
CA ALA A 134 -16.60 -11.45 -2.13
C ALA A 134 -17.30 -10.75 -3.32
N CYS A 135 -18.64 -10.68 -3.32
CA CYS A 135 -19.40 -10.02 -4.39
C CYS A 135 -19.10 -8.53 -4.47
N GLU A 136 -18.96 -7.86 -3.32
CA GLU A 136 -18.58 -6.44 -3.31
C GLU A 136 -17.18 -6.21 -3.89
N LEU A 137 -16.22 -7.05 -3.54
CA LEU A 137 -14.84 -6.96 -4.08
C LEU A 137 -14.83 -7.29 -5.57
N ILE A 138 -15.46 -8.37 -6.01
CA ILE A 138 -15.56 -8.76 -7.42
C ILE A 138 -16.16 -7.62 -8.27
N ALA A 139 -17.22 -6.98 -7.77
CA ALA A 139 -17.85 -5.86 -8.49
C ALA A 139 -16.92 -4.65 -8.62
N ARG A 140 -16.14 -4.32 -7.58
CA ARG A 140 -15.15 -3.25 -7.61
C ARG A 140 -13.98 -3.58 -8.54
N GLU A 141 -13.44 -4.77 -8.43
CA GLU A 141 -12.35 -5.26 -9.27
C GLU A 141 -12.73 -5.27 -10.75
N ALA A 142 -13.95 -5.73 -11.08
CA ALA A 142 -14.48 -5.71 -12.44
C ALA A 142 -14.53 -4.29 -13.02
N ARG A 143 -14.94 -3.29 -12.22
CA ARG A 143 -14.89 -1.88 -12.63
C ARG A 143 -13.47 -1.42 -12.89
N LEU A 144 -12.52 -1.76 -12.00
CA LEU A 144 -11.12 -1.37 -12.15
C LEU A 144 -10.53 -1.95 -13.43
N TYR A 145 -10.81 -3.21 -13.74
CA TYR A 145 -10.38 -3.84 -15.00
C TYR A 145 -11.01 -3.16 -16.21
N THR A 146 -12.30 -2.86 -16.16
CA THR A 146 -12.99 -2.15 -17.25
C THR A 146 -12.39 -0.76 -17.49
N VAL A 147 -12.15 0.01 -16.43
CA VAL A 147 -11.53 1.34 -16.53
C VAL A 147 -10.09 1.25 -17.08
N ALA A 148 -9.35 0.20 -16.71
CA ALA A 148 -8.01 -0.06 -17.23
C ALA A 148 -8.01 -0.64 -18.66
N GLY A 149 -9.17 -0.85 -19.28
CA GLY A 149 -9.29 -1.45 -20.62
C GLY A 149 -8.89 -2.93 -20.68
N LEU A 150 -9.00 -3.65 -19.55
CA LEU A 150 -8.55 -5.03 -19.43
C LEU A 150 -9.73 -6.00 -19.53
N PRO A 151 -9.53 -7.19 -20.13
CA PRO A 151 -10.46 -8.29 -20.01
C PRO A 151 -10.50 -8.80 -18.56
N LEU A 152 -11.66 -9.36 -18.14
CA LEU A 152 -11.87 -9.89 -16.79
C LEU A 152 -11.14 -11.22 -16.50
N GLN A 153 -10.16 -11.57 -17.32
CA GLN A 153 -9.42 -12.84 -17.24
C GLN A 153 -8.03 -12.62 -16.65
N ALA A 154 -7.54 -13.60 -15.88
CA ALA A 154 -6.18 -13.63 -15.36
C ALA A 154 -5.14 -13.49 -16.50
N ASP A 155 -3.98 -12.92 -16.20
CA ASP A 155 -2.87 -12.60 -17.12
C ASP A 155 -3.14 -11.49 -18.14
N ALA A 156 -4.34 -10.98 -18.23
CA ALA A 156 -4.63 -9.83 -19.07
C ALA A 156 -4.16 -8.53 -18.39
N GLY A 157 -3.29 -7.82 -19.08
CA GLY A 157 -2.85 -6.48 -18.63
C GLY A 157 -1.41 -6.38 -18.14
N TRP A 158 -0.69 -7.49 -18.02
CA TRP A 158 0.74 -7.43 -17.75
C TRP A 158 1.50 -7.03 -19.03
N ARG A 159 1.99 -5.78 -19.04
CA ARG A 159 2.75 -5.23 -20.18
C ARG A 159 4.26 -5.37 -19.95
N PRO A 160 5.05 -5.61 -21.03
CA PRO A 160 6.50 -5.54 -20.96
C PRO A 160 6.98 -4.08 -20.93
N TRP A 161 7.89 -3.77 -19.99
CA TRP A 161 8.51 -2.46 -19.82
C TRP A 161 10.02 -2.62 -19.81
N ARG A 162 10.72 -1.82 -20.63
CA ARG A 162 12.18 -1.82 -20.70
C ARG A 162 12.73 -0.81 -19.69
N VAL A 163 13.73 -1.22 -18.93
CA VAL A 163 14.53 -0.32 -18.11
C VAL A 163 15.40 0.52 -19.04
N VAL A 164 15.10 1.80 -19.16
CA VAL A 164 15.85 2.74 -20.01
C VAL A 164 16.93 3.48 -19.23
N GLU A 165 16.76 3.60 -17.90
CA GLU A 165 17.74 4.20 -17.03
C GLU A 165 17.62 3.60 -15.62
N LYS A 166 18.75 3.52 -14.91
CA LYS A 166 18.82 3.10 -13.50
C LYS A 166 19.63 4.11 -12.73
N ILE A 167 18.99 4.79 -11.80
CA ILE A 167 19.57 5.91 -11.05
C ILE A 167 19.81 5.47 -9.62
N PRO A 168 21.06 5.44 -9.11
CA PRO A 168 21.33 5.29 -7.69
C PRO A 168 20.82 6.52 -6.92
N GLU A 169 19.88 6.33 -6.00
CA GLU A 169 19.35 7.41 -5.17
C GLU A 169 20.10 7.52 -3.84
N THR A 170 20.32 6.36 -3.21
CA THR A 170 21.07 6.22 -1.96
C THR A 170 21.80 4.87 -1.97
N ALA A 171 22.50 4.53 -0.91
CA ALA A 171 23.20 3.24 -0.78
C ALA A 171 22.27 2.02 -0.84
N ASP A 172 20.97 2.21 -0.54
CA ASP A 172 19.97 1.14 -0.50
C ASP A 172 18.71 1.43 -1.35
N VAL A 173 18.72 2.50 -2.16
CA VAL A 173 17.59 2.88 -3.02
C VAL A 173 18.07 3.15 -4.44
N VAL A 174 17.33 2.62 -5.41
CA VAL A 174 17.51 2.89 -6.84
C VAL A 174 16.18 3.29 -7.48
N SER A 175 16.21 4.20 -8.43
CA SER A 175 15.10 4.49 -9.33
C SER A 175 15.30 3.75 -10.65
N LEU A 176 14.24 3.10 -11.15
CA LEU A 176 14.18 2.48 -12.47
C LEU A 176 13.24 3.32 -13.33
N ILE A 177 13.77 3.86 -14.42
CA ILE A 177 12.99 4.54 -15.45
C ILE A 177 12.60 3.50 -16.50
N LEU A 178 11.30 3.40 -16.76
CA LEU A 178 10.70 2.33 -17.52
C LEU A 178 9.95 2.88 -18.72
N ALA A 179 10.27 2.41 -19.92
CA ALA A 179 9.53 2.70 -21.15
C ALA A 179 8.75 1.46 -21.59
N PRO A 180 7.54 1.61 -22.17
CA PRO A 180 6.84 0.48 -22.77
C PRO A 180 7.72 -0.23 -23.80
N ALA A 181 7.73 -1.56 -23.78
CA ALA A 181 8.53 -2.36 -24.71
C ALA A 181 7.68 -2.99 -25.85
N ASP A 182 6.39 -2.74 -25.84
CA ASP A 182 5.41 -3.21 -26.84
C ASP A 182 5.14 -2.21 -27.97
N GLY A 183 5.71 -1.00 -27.89
CA GLY A 183 5.53 0.05 -28.90
C GLY A 183 4.36 1.00 -28.62
N ASP A 184 3.47 0.68 -27.68
CA ASP A 184 2.38 1.56 -27.29
C ASP A 184 2.84 2.65 -26.32
N PRO A 185 2.23 3.84 -26.32
CA PRO A 185 2.59 4.89 -25.38
C PRO A 185 2.38 4.47 -23.93
N ALA A 186 3.15 5.06 -23.01
CA ALA A 186 2.96 4.89 -21.59
C ALA A 186 1.60 5.47 -21.17
N PRO A 187 0.73 4.70 -20.49
CA PRO A 187 -0.51 5.24 -19.95
C PRO A 187 -0.23 6.33 -18.93
N SER A 188 -1.11 7.34 -18.85
CA SER A 188 -1.05 8.29 -17.75
C SER A 188 -1.44 7.61 -16.45
N PHE A 189 -0.95 8.16 -15.35
CA PHE A 189 -1.31 7.72 -14.00
C PHE A 189 -1.62 8.94 -13.12
N THR A 190 -2.20 8.71 -11.96
CA THR A 190 -2.46 9.73 -10.93
C THR A 190 -1.52 9.53 -9.75
N PRO A 191 -0.97 10.59 -9.12
CA PRO A 191 -0.15 10.46 -7.92
C PRO A 191 -0.81 9.63 -6.83
N GLY A 192 -0.04 8.75 -6.18
CA GLY A 192 -0.55 7.74 -5.25
C GLY A 192 -0.85 6.40 -5.91
N GLN A 193 -0.89 6.32 -7.24
CA GLN A 193 -1.00 5.03 -7.91
C GLN A 193 0.33 4.27 -7.90
N TYR A 194 0.20 2.95 -7.93
CA TYR A 194 1.29 1.99 -7.93
C TYR A 194 1.08 0.92 -8.99
N VAL A 195 2.14 0.21 -9.30
CA VAL A 195 2.15 -0.95 -10.20
C VAL A 195 2.65 -2.17 -9.46
N SER A 196 2.15 -3.35 -9.83
CA SER A 196 2.81 -4.60 -9.47
C SER A 196 3.88 -4.93 -10.50
N VAL A 197 5.07 -5.26 -10.04
CA VAL A 197 6.18 -5.74 -10.86
C VAL A 197 6.29 -7.24 -10.67
N ALA A 198 6.26 -7.99 -11.78
CA ALA A 198 6.49 -9.43 -11.77
C ALA A 198 7.98 -9.70 -11.99
N VAL A 199 8.59 -10.41 -11.05
CA VAL A 199 10.01 -10.78 -11.09
C VAL A 199 10.14 -12.29 -10.99
N ASP A 200 10.74 -12.90 -11.99
CA ASP A 200 11.11 -14.30 -11.96
C ASP A 200 12.42 -14.44 -11.17
N LEU A 201 12.34 -15.08 -10.00
CA LEU A 201 13.47 -15.18 -9.09
C LEU A 201 14.47 -16.24 -9.56
N ALA A 202 15.76 -15.94 -9.46
CA ALA A 202 16.82 -16.87 -9.77
C ALA A 202 16.75 -18.16 -8.93
N GLY A 203 17.26 -19.27 -9.48
CA GLY A 203 17.32 -20.57 -8.78
C GLY A 203 15.97 -21.30 -8.69
N GLY A 204 15.02 -21.05 -9.61
CA GLY A 204 13.75 -21.77 -9.67
C GLY A 204 12.78 -21.44 -8.55
N GLN A 205 12.96 -20.31 -7.87
CA GLN A 205 12.09 -19.89 -6.76
C GLN A 205 10.72 -19.38 -7.24
N GLY A 206 10.40 -19.47 -8.53
CA GLY A 206 9.14 -19.03 -9.12
C GLY A 206 9.05 -17.51 -9.28
N ARG A 207 7.89 -17.08 -9.72
CA ARG A 207 7.55 -15.66 -9.91
C ARG A 207 7.14 -15.04 -8.57
N GLN A 208 7.50 -13.78 -8.38
CA GLN A 208 7.04 -13.00 -7.24
C GLN A 208 6.56 -11.63 -7.70
N LEU A 209 5.46 -11.18 -7.13
CA LEU A 209 4.87 -9.88 -7.39
C LEU A 209 5.18 -8.91 -6.26
N ARG A 210 5.58 -7.67 -6.58
CA ARG A 210 5.73 -6.59 -5.59
C ARG A 210 5.17 -5.30 -6.14
N GLN A 211 4.52 -4.56 -5.26
CA GLN A 211 3.91 -3.27 -5.56
C GLN A 211 4.92 -2.15 -5.31
N TYR A 212 5.01 -1.23 -6.27
CA TYR A 212 5.84 -0.03 -6.20
C TYR A 212 5.04 1.18 -6.65
N SER A 213 4.99 2.22 -5.81
CA SER A 213 4.36 3.48 -6.17
C SER A 213 5.08 4.12 -7.35
N LEU A 214 4.31 4.68 -8.27
CA LEU A 214 4.84 5.48 -9.36
C LEU A 214 5.33 6.81 -8.80
N SER A 215 6.63 7.08 -8.92
CA SER A 215 7.31 8.24 -8.30
C SER A 215 7.69 9.32 -9.30
N GLY A 216 7.49 9.06 -10.60
CA GLY A 216 7.79 10.01 -11.67
C GLY A 216 6.67 10.99 -11.95
N ARG A 217 6.83 11.79 -13.00
CA ARG A 217 5.84 12.75 -13.46
C ARG A 217 4.69 12.05 -14.18
N PRO A 218 3.44 12.25 -13.78
CA PRO A 218 2.27 11.79 -14.54
C PRO A 218 2.25 12.33 -15.97
N GLY A 219 1.81 11.52 -16.92
CA GLY A 219 1.75 11.87 -18.34
C GLY A 219 3.10 11.95 -19.05
N ALA A 220 4.19 11.51 -18.42
CA ALA A 220 5.47 11.33 -19.10
C ALA A 220 5.45 10.09 -20.01
N ALA A 221 6.34 10.03 -21.00
CA ALA A 221 6.52 8.88 -21.87
C ALA A 221 7.10 7.65 -21.16
N THR A 222 7.57 7.82 -19.94
CA THR A 222 8.17 6.79 -19.10
C THR A 222 7.55 6.78 -17.72
N TRP A 223 7.56 5.62 -17.07
CA TRP A 223 7.25 5.49 -15.66
C TRP A 223 8.52 5.40 -14.82
N ARG A 224 8.45 5.82 -13.57
CA ARG A 224 9.52 5.61 -12.59
C ARG A 224 8.98 4.86 -11.39
N ILE A 225 9.67 3.79 -11.02
CA ILE A 225 9.54 3.15 -9.71
C ILE A 225 10.83 3.35 -8.93
N THR A 226 10.73 3.62 -7.65
CA THR A 226 11.88 3.81 -6.76
C THR A 226 11.88 2.68 -5.73
N VAL A 227 12.93 1.88 -5.77
CA VAL A 227 13.03 0.59 -5.08
C VAL A 227 14.02 0.68 -3.94
N LYS A 228 13.53 0.53 -2.70
CA LYS A 228 14.39 0.35 -1.53
C LYS A 228 14.74 -1.11 -1.36
N ARG A 229 16.03 -1.42 -1.28
CA ARG A 229 16.53 -2.75 -0.95
C ARG A 229 16.16 -3.11 0.48
N LEU A 230 15.44 -4.20 0.66
CA LEU A 230 15.19 -4.77 1.97
C LEU A 230 16.35 -5.70 2.34
N ARG A 231 17.15 -5.30 3.32
CA ARG A 231 18.21 -6.16 3.89
C ARG A 231 17.61 -6.96 5.04
N GLY A 232 17.94 -8.21 5.10
CA GLY A 232 17.68 -9.06 6.26
C GLY A 232 18.48 -8.58 7.47
N GLY A 233 18.05 -8.96 8.63
CA GLY A 233 18.73 -8.59 9.88
C GLY A 233 18.18 -9.39 11.05
N PRO A 234 18.77 -9.27 12.25
CA PRO A 234 18.16 -9.78 13.46
C PRO A 234 16.74 -9.18 13.54
N GLY A 235 15.74 -10.03 13.78
CA GLY A 235 14.35 -9.65 13.76
C GLY A 235 14.10 -8.40 14.60
N LEU A 236 13.91 -7.26 13.92
CA LEU A 236 13.44 -6.06 14.59
C LEU A 236 12.01 -6.34 15.04
N ALA A 237 11.85 -6.58 16.33
CA ALA A 237 10.57 -6.50 17.03
C ALA A 237 10.02 -5.07 16.91
N GLY A 238 9.51 -4.70 15.73
CA GLY A 238 9.00 -3.39 15.39
C GLY A 238 7.60 -3.49 14.82
N GLY A 239 6.67 -4.01 15.60
CA GLY A 239 5.26 -4.06 15.27
C GLY A 239 4.53 -4.64 16.47
N SER A 240 3.87 -3.78 17.21
CA SER A 240 3.05 -4.08 18.38
C SER A 240 1.95 -5.10 18.06
N VAL A 241 2.25 -6.37 18.20
CA VAL A 241 1.33 -7.42 18.70
C VAL A 241 2.24 -8.45 19.36
N ALA A 242 2.10 -8.63 20.66
CA ALA A 242 2.86 -9.59 21.45
C ALA A 242 2.45 -11.02 21.07
N GLY A 243 3.23 -11.65 20.19
CA GLY A 243 3.31 -13.08 20.01
C GLY A 243 4.77 -13.51 20.23
N PRO A 244 5.07 -14.76 20.60
CA PRO A 244 6.43 -15.20 20.80
C PRO A 244 7.20 -15.01 19.50
N ALA A 245 8.13 -14.04 19.53
CA ALA A 245 8.96 -13.66 18.41
C ALA A 245 9.74 -14.89 17.93
N ALA A 246 9.60 -15.22 16.65
CA ALA A 246 10.52 -16.12 16.00
C ALA A 246 11.92 -15.48 16.03
N GLU A 247 12.85 -16.10 16.72
CA GLU A 247 14.28 -15.73 16.77
C GLU A 247 15.01 -15.95 15.43
N SER A 248 14.29 -16.20 14.37
CA SER A 248 14.88 -16.41 13.04
C SER A 248 15.15 -15.08 12.36
N PRO A 249 16.37 -14.86 11.82
CA PRO A 249 16.68 -13.64 11.09
C PRO A 249 15.77 -13.48 9.89
N VAL A 250 15.24 -12.27 9.69
CA VAL A 250 14.44 -11.94 8.51
C VAL A 250 15.35 -12.04 7.28
N PRO A 251 15.02 -12.84 6.27
CA PRO A 251 15.84 -12.96 5.07
C PRO A 251 15.84 -11.65 4.26
N ASP A 252 16.86 -11.47 3.42
CA ASP A 252 16.92 -10.39 2.43
C ASP A 252 15.67 -10.40 1.54
N GLY A 253 15.20 -9.22 1.16
CA GLY A 253 14.09 -9.09 0.24
C GLY A 253 14.47 -9.55 -1.17
N ALA A 254 14.08 -10.76 -1.55
CA ALA A 254 14.48 -11.38 -2.82
C ALA A 254 14.15 -10.50 -4.04
N VAL A 255 12.94 -9.94 -4.13
CA VAL A 255 12.53 -9.09 -5.26
C VAL A 255 13.26 -7.74 -5.23
N SER A 256 13.28 -7.05 -4.07
CA SER A 256 13.97 -5.76 -3.97
C SER A 256 15.48 -5.90 -4.18
N GLY A 257 16.08 -6.99 -3.71
CA GLY A 257 17.48 -7.32 -3.98
C GLY A 257 17.73 -7.54 -5.48
N GLN A 258 16.87 -8.30 -6.16
CA GLN A 258 17.02 -8.54 -7.60
C GLN A 258 16.87 -7.25 -8.41
N LEU A 259 15.86 -6.43 -8.13
CA LEU A 259 15.66 -5.15 -8.81
C LEU A 259 16.82 -4.17 -8.55
N HIS A 260 17.35 -4.17 -7.33
CA HIS A 260 18.45 -3.29 -6.94
C HIS A 260 19.79 -3.76 -7.50
N ASP A 261 20.12 -5.04 -7.39
CA ASP A 261 21.46 -5.54 -7.66
C ASP A 261 21.65 -6.12 -9.07
N ARG A 262 20.60 -6.76 -9.62
CA ARG A 262 20.72 -7.56 -10.85
C ARG A 262 20.01 -6.96 -12.07
N THR A 263 18.99 -6.13 -11.84
CA THR A 263 18.31 -5.46 -12.98
C THR A 263 19.20 -4.40 -13.57
N ALA A 264 19.39 -4.43 -14.88
CA ALA A 264 20.24 -3.54 -15.66
C ALA A 264 19.41 -2.74 -16.69
N VAL A 265 20.02 -1.72 -17.25
CA VAL A 265 19.47 -1.00 -18.41
C VAL A 265 19.33 -2.00 -19.57
N ASN A 266 18.22 -1.90 -20.30
CA ASN A 266 17.70 -2.78 -21.34
C ASN A 266 16.99 -4.07 -20.85
N ASP A 267 17.01 -4.41 -19.59
CA ASP A 267 16.17 -5.49 -19.08
C ASP A 267 14.68 -5.16 -19.24
N VAL A 268 13.90 -6.21 -19.43
CA VAL A 268 12.44 -6.10 -19.59
C VAL A 268 11.76 -6.65 -18.34
N LEU A 269 10.96 -5.82 -17.69
CA LEU A 269 10.11 -6.16 -16.56
C LEU A 269 8.66 -6.25 -17.01
N ARG A 270 7.87 -7.09 -16.36
CA ARG A 270 6.41 -7.15 -16.58
C ARG A 270 5.71 -6.36 -15.47
N LEU A 271 4.93 -5.36 -15.85
CA LEU A 271 4.19 -4.50 -14.94
C LEU A 271 2.69 -4.63 -15.15
N SER A 272 1.93 -4.57 -14.07
CA SER A 272 0.49 -4.36 -14.13
C SER A 272 0.17 -2.95 -14.62
N PRO A 273 -1.06 -2.65 -15.00
CA PRO A 273 -1.55 -1.28 -15.07
C PRO A 273 -1.38 -0.54 -13.73
N ALA A 274 -1.47 0.78 -13.77
CA ALA A 274 -1.45 1.59 -12.57
C ALA A 274 -2.78 1.45 -11.81
N PHE A 275 -2.70 1.02 -10.55
CA PHE A 275 -3.83 0.92 -9.62
C PHE A 275 -3.54 1.74 -8.36
N GLY A 276 -4.55 1.98 -7.56
CA GLY A 276 -4.46 2.75 -6.32
C GLY A 276 -5.61 3.76 -6.25
N GLU A 277 -6.06 4.04 -5.03
CA GLU A 277 -7.07 5.07 -4.82
C GLU A 277 -6.51 6.41 -5.27
N VAL A 278 -7.33 7.19 -5.98
CA VAL A 278 -7.07 8.60 -6.21
C VAL A 278 -7.30 9.29 -4.86
N SER A 279 -6.24 9.38 -4.08
CA SER A 279 -6.30 10.10 -2.80
C SER A 279 -6.37 11.62 -3.06
N SER A 280 -6.56 12.40 -1.99
CA SER A 280 -6.46 13.87 -2.03
C SER A 280 -5.16 14.41 -2.67
N VAL A 281 -4.14 13.55 -2.80
CA VAL A 281 -2.90 13.82 -3.54
C VAL A 281 -3.16 13.84 -5.05
N GLY A 282 -4.06 12.97 -5.53
CA GLY A 282 -4.45 12.91 -6.95
C GLY A 282 -5.46 13.98 -7.36
N ASP A 283 -6.23 14.52 -6.42
CA ASP A 283 -7.16 15.64 -6.67
C ASP A 283 -6.40 16.98 -6.72
N THR A 284 -5.33 16.98 -7.54
CA THR A 284 -4.43 18.11 -7.70
C THR A 284 -4.98 19.21 -8.63
N GLY A 285 -6.14 19.00 -9.24
CA GLY A 285 -6.64 19.89 -10.31
C GLY A 285 -8.13 20.07 -10.41
N GLY A 286 -8.96 19.55 -9.50
CA GLY A 286 -10.39 19.89 -9.49
C GLY A 286 -10.58 21.39 -9.25
N ALA A 287 -11.54 22.02 -9.97
CA ALA A 287 -11.78 23.48 -9.95
C ALA A 287 -12.02 24.09 -8.56
N GLY A 288 -12.18 23.26 -7.51
CA GLY A 288 -12.32 23.67 -6.11
C GLY A 288 -11.09 23.42 -5.22
N SER A 289 -10.05 22.69 -5.69
CA SER A 289 -8.92 22.28 -4.85
C SER A 289 -7.65 23.14 -4.98
N THR A 290 -7.59 24.03 -5.98
CA THR A 290 -6.39 24.84 -6.25
C THR A 290 -6.03 25.82 -5.14
N GLY A 291 -7.01 26.24 -4.33
CA GLY A 291 -6.81 27.14 -3.18
C GLY A 291 -6.61 26.45 -1.83
N VAL A 292 -6.73 25.12 -1.77
CA VAL A 292 -6.63 24.39 -0.50
C VAL A 292 -5.17 24.01 -0.22
N PRO A 293 -4.60 24.40 0.95
CA PRO A 293 -3.24 24.02 1.31
C PRO A 293 -3.08 22.49 1.39
N LEU A 294 -1.96 21.98 0.89
CA LEU A 294 -1.62 20.55 0.89
C LEU A 294 -0.43 20.29 1.80
N LEU A 295 -0.55 19.31 2.67
CA LEU A 295 0.52 18.81 3.52
C LEU A 295 0.88 17.38 3.10
N LEU A 296 2.09 17.19 2.60
CA LEU A 296 2.65 15.89 2.25
C LEU A 296 3.63 15.48 3.34
N VAL A 297 3.35 14.39 4.07
CA VAL A 297 4.21 13.91 5.16
C VAL A 297 4.68 12.51 4.83
N SER A 298 5.99 12.33 4.80
CA SER A 298 6.60 11.07 4.36
C SER A 298 7.78 10.66 5.25
N ALA A 299 8.08 9.35 5.26
CA ALA A 299 9.29 8.84 5.87
C ALA A 299 9.92 7.73 5.02
N GLY A 300 11.25 7.79 4.83
CA GLY A 300 11.99 6.84 4.02
C GLY A 300 11.43 6.74 2.60
N ILE A 301 11.25 5.50 2.11
CA ILE A 301 10.73 5.27 0.74
C ILE A 301 9.26 5.73 0.55
N GLY A 302 8.55 6.08 1.61
CA GLY A 302 7.22 6.69 1.54
C GLY A 302 7.20 8.09 0.90
N VAL A 303 8.34 8.64 0.52
CA VAL A 303 8.43 9.89 -0.25
C VAL A 303 7.91 9.74 -1.69
N THR A 304 7.87 8.53 -2.23
CA THR A 304 7.56 8.27 -3.65
C THR A 304 6.23 8.84 -4.13
N PRO A 305 5.08 8.69 -3.42
CA PRO A 305 3.82 9.32 -3.85
C PRO A 305 3.85 10.84 -3.76
N ALA A 306 4.57 11.38 -2.75
CA ALA A 306 4.73 12.83 -2.59
C ALA A 306 5.49 13.45 -3.76
N MET A 307 6.55 12.79 -4.26
CA MET A 307 7.32 13.28 -5.40
C MET A 307 6.50 13.30 -6.69
N ALA A 308 5.68 12.26 -6.95
CA ALA A 308 4.76 12.26 -8.08
C ALA A 308 3.73 13.40 -7.99
N ALA A 309 3.22 13.66 -6.77
CA ALA A 309 2.28 14.76 -6.53
C ALA A 309 2.92 16.13 -6.77
N LEU A 310 4.12 16.37 -6.27
CA LEU A 310 4.85 17.60 -6.51
C LEU A 310 5.16 17.82 -8.00
N ALA A 311 5.57 16.75 -8.70
CA ALA A 311 5.84 16.82 -10.13
C ALA A 311 4.58 17.16 -10.94
N GLN A 312 3.41 16.64 -10.56
CA GLN A 312 2.14 17.00 -11.17
C GLN A 312 1.73 18.43 -10.84
N LEU A 313 1.78 18.83 -9.57
CA LEU A 313 1.43 20.18 -9.13
C LEU A 313 2.26 21.26 -9.83
N ALA A 314 3.53 21.01 -10.06
CA ALA A 314 4.42 21.91 -10.82
C ALA A 314 3.94 22.16 -12.27
N MET A 315 3.03 21.32 -12.78
CA MET A 315 2.45 21.49 -14.13
C MET A 315 1.06 22.09 -14.09
N VAL A 316 0.21 21.64 -13.13
CA VAL A 316 -1.23 21.95 -13.20
C VAL A 316 -1.67 23.00 -12.19
N ALA A 317 -0.93 23.21 -11.12
CA ALA A 317 -1.25 24.17 -10.05
C ALA A 317 0.01 24.72 -9.36
N PRO A 318 0.92 25.39 -10.07
CA PRO A 318 2.21 25.81 -9.52
C PRO A 318 2.09 26.82 -8.37
N ALA A 319 0.99 27.56 -8.31
CA ALA A 319 0.74 28.53 -7.24
C ALA A 319 0.16 27.92 -5.96
N ARG A 320 -0.15 26.61 -5.95
CA ARG A 320 -0.73 25.94 -4.76
C ARG A 320 0.24 25.99 -3.59
N GLU A 321 -0.28 26.24 -2.41
CA GLU A 321 0.50 26.14 -1.18
C GLU A 321 0.71 24.68 -0.80
N VAL A 322 1.97 24.27 -0.71
CA VAL A 322 2.36 22.90 -0.36
C VAL A 322 3.40 22.92 0.75
N VAL A 323 3.20 22.11 1.75
CA VAL A 323 4.22 21.78 2.76
C VAL A 323 4.64 20.34 2.54
N LEU A 324 5.92 20.11 2.25
CA LEU A 324 6.55 18.80 2.26
C LEU A 324 7.26 18.60 3.58
N VAL A 325 6.88 17.55 4.30
CA VAL A 325 7.57 17.02 5.48
C VAL A 325 8.17 15.67 5.12
N HIS A 326 9.48 15.53 5.28
CA HIS A 326 10.12 14.24 5.08
C HIS A 326 11.05 13.90 6.23
N ALA A 327 11.04 12.62 6.65
CA ALA A 327 11.92 12.08 7.67
C ALA A 327 12.75 10.93 7.13
N ASP A 328 14.05 10.94 7.45
CA ASP A 328 14.96 9.82 7.19
C ASP A 328 16.06 9.77 8.26
N ARG A 329 16.92 8.76 8.19
CA ARG A 329 18.07 8.64 9.10
C ARG A 329 19.06 9.80 8.92
N SER A 330 19.34 10.17 7.66
CA SER A 330 20.27 11.24 7.30
C SER A 330 19.93 11.80 5.91
N ALA A 331 20.56 12.90 5.54
CA ALA A 331 20.46 13.48 4.21
C ALA A 331 20.92 12.49 3.10
N ALA A 332 21.94 11.68 3.37
CA ALA A 332 22.45 10.66 2.45
C ALA A 332 21.48 9.46 2.28
N ALA A 333 20.59 9.24 3.23
CA ALA A 333 19.57 8.19 3.17
C ALA A 333 18.25 8.66 2.52
N HIS A 334 18.10 9.97 2.23
CA HIS A 334 16.87 10.57 1.70
C HIS A 334 16.80 10.39 0.17
N PRO A 335 15.97 9.48 -0.36
CA PRO A 335 15.86 9.25 -1.80
C PRO A 335 15.13 10.42 -2.48
N LEU A 336 15.46 10.66 -3.76
CA LEU A 336 14.86 11.71 -4.59
C LEU A 336 15.09 13.16 -4.07
N ARG A 337 15.96 13.34 -3.09
CA ARG A 337 16.25 14.64 -2.48
C ARG A 337 16.79 15.64 -3.51
N HIS A 338 17.56 15.17 -4.47
CA HIS A 338 18.19 15.98 -5.51
C HIS A 338 17.19 16.69 -6.44
N GLU A 339 15.93 16.22 -6.50
CA GLU A 339 14.86 16.83 -7.31
C GLU A 339 14.19 18.04 -6.61
N LEU A 340 14.34 18.17 -5.29
CA LEU A 340 13.64 19.20 -4.51
C LEU A 340 14.02 20.64 -4.91
N PRO A 341 15.28 20.98 -5.25
CA PRO A 341 15.61 22.32 -5.71
C PRO A 341 14.87 22.74 -7.00
N ASP A 342 14.77 21.84 -8.00
CA ASP A 342 14.01 22.10 -9.23
C ASP A 342 12.51 22.24 -8.93
N LEU A 343 11.97 21.38 -8.10
CA LEU A 343 10.56 21.45 -7.68
C LEU A 343 10.26 22.77 -6.95
N GLN A 344 11.15 23.28 -6.11
CA GLN A 344 10.96 24.58 -5.45
C GLN A 344 11.01 25.76 -6.42
N GLN A 345 11.79 25.68 -7.48
CA GLN A 345 11.78 26.70 -8.53
C GLN A 345 10.44 26.73 -9.28
N ARG A 346 9.84 25.56 -9.49
CA ARG A 346 8.58 25.39 -10.22
C ARG A 346 7.34 25.54 -9.35
N LEU A 347 7.49 25.39 -8.05
CA LEU A 347 6.46 25.53 -7.02
C LEU A 347 6.87 26.60 -6.01
N PRO A 348 6.69 27.91 -6.31
CA PRO A 348 7.19 28.99 -5.47
C PRO A 348 6.62 29.00 -4.03
N ASN A 349 5.48 28.34 -3.82
CA ASN A 349 4.84 28.20 -2.51
C ASN A 349 5.10 26.83 -1.85
N LEU A 350 6.12 26.08 -2.30
CA LEU A 350 6.57 24.85 -1.68
C LEU A 350 7.50 25.13 -0.49
N SER A 351 7.03 24.81 0.71
CA SER A 351 7.82 24.80 1.93
C SER A 351 8.32 23.39 2.23
N VAL A 352 9.61 23.21 2.46
CA VAL A 352 10.24 21.90 2.71
C VAL A 352 10.77 21.85 4.15
N HIS A 353 10.34 20.85 4.89
CA HIS A 353 10.77 20.55 6.27
C HIS A 353 11.33 19.14 6.34
N LEU A 354 12.58 19.01 6.73
CA LEU A 354 13.32 17.74 6.75
C LEU A 354 13.70 17.38 8.17
N TRP A 355 13.43 16.15 8.58
CA TRP A 355 13.86 15.58 9.86
C TRP A 355 14.90 14.51 9.62
N TYR A 356 16.08 14.66 10.22
CA TYR A 356 17.14 13.67 10.16
C TYR A 356 17.54 13.22 11.56
N GLU A 357 17.60 11.89 11.78
CA GLU A 357 18.06 11.33 13.06
C GLU A 357 19.56 11.66 13.27
N ASP A 358 20.36 11.56 12.19
CA ASP A 358 21.77 11.94 12.15
C ASP A 358 21.89 13.30 11.47
N ALA A 359 21.97 14.36 12.26
CA ALA A 359 21.92 15.76 11.78
C ALA A 359 23.25 16.26 11.17
N THR A 360 24.20 15.40 10.83
CA THR A 360 25.44 15.79 10.18
C THR A 360 25.24 16.04 8.69
N ASP A 361 25.53 17.27 8.23
CA ASP A 361 25.63 17.72 6.84
C ASP A 361 24.33 17.66 6.00
N GLY A 362 23.31 18.45 6.41
CA GLY A 362 22.05 18.58 5.69
C GLY A 362 21.98 19.57 4.54
N GLU A 363 23.04 20.33 4.27
CA GLU A 363 23.04 21.33 3.19
C GLU A 363 23.12 20.68 1.80
N SER A 364 22.13 20.97 0.96
CA SER A 364 22.21 20.73 -0.49
C SER A 364 22.23 22.06 -1.19
N ALA A 365 23.15 22.22 -2.12
CA ALA A 365 23.22 23.43 -2.94
C ALA A 365 21.87 23.72 -3.60
N GLY A 366 21.30 24.90 -3.34
CA GLY A 366 20.03 25.35 -3.92
C GLY A 366 18.75 24.87 -3.23
N LEU A 367 18.79 23.96 -2.26
CA LEU A 367 17.60 23.51 -1.51
C LEU A 367 17.31 24.48 -0.35
N LYS A 368 16.14 25.11 -0.36
CA LYS A 368 15.62 25.91 0.75
C LYS A 368 14.75 25.03 1.65
N ALA A 369 15.31 24.50 2.72
CA ALA A 369 14.59 23.64 3.66
C ALA A 369 14.85 24.05 5.11
N THR A 370 13.84 23.86 5.96
CA THR A 370 14.02 23.87 7.41
C THR A 370 14.44 22.46 7.84
N ILE A 371 15.64 22.35 8.38
CA ILE A 371 16.18 21.06 8.85
C ILE A 371 15.98 20.94 10.35
N HIS A 372 15.44 19.81 10.77
CA HIS A 372 15.20 19.46 12.16
C HIS A 372 15.99 18.20 12.51
N SER A 373 16.49 18.12 13.74
CA SER A 373 17.15 16.92 14.26
C SER A 373 16.15 15.95 14.89
N GLY A 374 16.38 14.66 14.70
CA GLY A 374 15.59 13.59 15.32
C GLY A 374 14.34 13.20 14.54
N ARG A 375 13.33 12.70 15.26
CA ARG A 375 12.06 12.25 14.68
C ARG A 375 11.09 13.40 14.49
N VAL A 376 10.14 13.23 13.56
CA VAL A 376 9.11 14.25 13.32
C VAL A 376 8.33 14.57 14.59
N ASP A 377 8.35 15.84 14.96
CA ASP A 377 7.44 16.39 15.96
C ASP A 377 6.24 17.02 15.25
N PRO A 378 5.02 16.45 15.40
CA PRO A 378 3.83 17.00 14.76
C PRO A 378 3.50 18.44 15.19
N ALA A 379 4.00 18.90 16.34
CA ALA A 379 3.79 20.27 16.80
C ALA A 379 4.52 21.31 15.95
N LEU A 380 5.65 20.92 15.36
CA LEU A 380 6.49 21.78 14.52
C LEU A 380 6.10 21.76 13.03
N ILE A 381 5.16 20.91 12.62
CA ILE A 381 4.68 20.87 11.22
C ILE A 381 3.85 22.14 10.95
N PRO A 382 4.18 22.93 9.90
CA PRO A 382 3.31 24.04 9.50
C PRO A 382 1.93 23.54 9.11
N LEU A 383 0.88 24.05 9.76
CA LEU A 383 -0.49 23.63 9.52
C LEU A 383 -1.38 24.87 9.40
N LYS A 384 -1.96 25.06 8.21
CA LYS A 384 -2.91 26.13 7.92
C LYS A 384 -4.36 25.63 8.07
N PRO A 385 -5.31 26.52 8.36
CA PRO A 385 -6.73 26.17 8.33
C PRO A 385 -7.13 25.59 6.97
N GLY A 386 -7.94 24.54 6.99
CA GLY A 386 -8.43 23.94 5.75
C GLY A 386 -7.47 22.99 5.06
N THR A 387 -6.24 22.77 5.57
CA THR A 387 -5.25 21.86 4.98
C THR A 387 -5.81 20.45 4.75
N TRP A 388 -5.44 19.87 3.61
CA TRP A 388 -5.50 18.43 3.36
C TRP A 388 -4.13 17.81 3.60
N ALA A 389 -4.07 16.69 4.31
CA ALA A 389 -2.83 15.99 4.59
C ALA A 389 -2.81 14.61 3.93
N HIS A 390 -1.65 14.24 3.40
CA HIS A 390 -1.36 12.89 2.92
C HIS A 390 -0.12 12.34 3.63
N LEU A 391 -0.27 11.16 4.24
CA LEU A 391 0.78 10.51 5.02
C LEU A 391 1.25 9.24 4.30
N CYS A 392 2.56 9.04 4.17
CA CYS A 392 3.12 7.79 3.66
C CYS A 392 4.44 7.46 4.35
N GLY A 393 4.56 6.25 4.90
CA GLY A 393 5.73 5.80 5.63
C GLY A 393 5.44 4.60 6.54
N PRO A 394 6.32 4.28 7.48
CA PRO A 394 6.09 3.23 8.46
C PRO A 394 4.80 3.48 9.27
N VAL A 395 4.04 2.41 9.55
CA VAL A 395 2.74 2.52 10.27
C VAL A 395 2.86 3.28 11.59
N PRO A 396 3.87 3.01 12.47
CA PRO A 396 4.02 3.77 13.72
C PRO A 396 4.26 5.26 13.49
N PHE A 397 5.04 5.63 12.47
CA PHE A 397 5.28 7.02 12.09
C PHE A 397 3.97 7.71 11.67
N MET A 398 3.22 7.08 10.77
CA MET A 398 1.95 7.64 10.30
C MET A 398 0.92 7.76 11.42
N ALA A 399 0.87 6.79 12.35
CA ALA A 399 -0.02 6.82 13.51
C ALA A 399 0.30 8.01 14.43
N GLN A 400 1.60 8.24 14.72
CA GLN A 400 2.07 9.36 15.53
C GLN A 400 1.72 10.70 14.88
N VAL A 401 2.05 10.86 13.59
CA VAL A 401 1.76 12.12 12.86
C VAL A 401 0.27 12.36 12.78
N ARG A 402 -0.53 11.35 12.41
CA ARG A 402 -2.00 11.45 12.36
C ARG A 402 -2.59 11.90 13.69
N SER A 403 -2.16 11.27 14.79
CA SER A 403 -2.60 11.64 16.13
C SER A 403 -2.25 13.09 16.45
N GLY A 404 -1.01 13.52 16.18
CA GLY A 404 -0.58 14.90 16.43
C GLY A 404 -1.33 15.93 15.60
N LEU A 405 -1.58 15.66 14.31
CA LEU A 405 -2.36 16.54 13.44
C LEU A 405 -3.82 16.67 13.92
N ARG A 406 -4.43 15.55 14.38
CA ARG A 406 -5.78 15.55 14.95
C ARG A 406 -5.86 16.38 16.24
N HIS A 407 -4.89 16.25 17.14
CA HIS A 407 -4.81 17.08 18.36
C HIS A 407 -4.68 18.56 18.05
N ARG A 408 -4.13 18.91 16.90
CA ARG A 408 -4.04 20.29 16.40
C ARG A 408 -5.27 20.75 15.61
N GLY A 409 -6.34 19.97 15.62
CA GLY A 409 -7.63 20.31 15.03
C GLY A 409 -7.81 19.96 13.56
N LEU A 410 -6.88 19.18 12.94
CA LEU A 410 -7.10 18.71 11.58
C LEU A 410 -8.13 17.56 11.58
N PRO A 411 -9.28 17.70 10.89
CA PRO A 411 -10.31 16.67 10.82
C PRO A 411 -9.80 15.37 10.22
N VAL A 412 -10.29 14.24 10.68
CA VAL A 412 -9.83 12.90 10.27
C VAL A 412 -10.09 12.61 8.79
N ASP A 413 -11.18 13.13 8.25
CA ASP A 413 -11.57 13.04 6.83
C ASP A 413 -10.68 13.87 5.90
N ARG A 414 -9.85 14.76 6.45
CA ARG A 414 -8.82 15.51 5.73
C ARG A 414 -7.42 14.93 5.84
N ILE A 415 -7.29 13.74 6.43
CA ILE A 415 -6.00 13.03 6.56
C ILE A 415 -6.08 11.72 5.79
N ALA A 416 -5.60 11.74 4.56
CA ALA A 416 -5.39 10.53 3.77
C ALA A 416 -4.05 9.88 4.11
N TYR A 417 -3.93 8.58 3.87
CA TYR A 417 -2.67 7.86 4.08
C TYR A 417 -2.52 6.68 3.12
N GLU A 418 -1.28 6.32 2.84
CA GLU A 418 -0.93 5.14 2.04
C GLU A 418 -0.04 4.20 2.87
N VAL A 419 -0.45 2.93 2.99
CA VAL A 419 0.32 1.89 3.71
C VAL A 419 0.98 0.95 2.72
N PHE A 420 2.30 0.84 2.77
CA PHE A 420 3.04 -0.16 2.01
C PHE A 420 3.00 -1.50 2.74
N GLY A 421 2.17 -2.41 2.24
CA GLY A 421 2.01 -3.73 2.84
C GLY A 421 0.56 -4.12 3.13
N PRO A 422 0.33 -5.22 3.87
CA PRO A 422 -1.00 -5.75 4.14
C PRO A 422 -1.73 -5.03 5.30
N GLY A 423 -1.05 -4.17 6.05
CA GLY A 423 -1.63 -3.51 7.24
C GLY A 423 -2.60 -2.38 6.91
N MET A 424 -3.42 -2.01 7.88
CA MET A 424 -4.21 -0.77 7.90
C MET A 424 -3.75 0.10 9.07
N LEU A 425 -3.92 1.42 8.96
CA LEU A 425 -3.72 2.32 10.08
C LEU A 425 -4.93 2.17 11.01
N SER A 426 -4.70 1.66 12.21
CA SER A 426 -5.72 1.61 13.25
C SER A 426 -6.18 3.03 13.63
N GLY A 427 -7.46 3.20 13.87
CA GLY A 427 -8.14 4.49 14.04
C GLY A 427 -7.68 5.33 15.21
#